data_8f26c1692c2bd3ad264667c3bf65d3c0
#
_entry.id   8f26c1692c2bd3ad264667c3bf65d3c0
#
_cell.length_a   1.000
_cell.length_b   1.000
_cell.length_c   1.000
_cell.angle_alpha   90.00
_cell.angle_beta   90.00
_cell.angle_gamma   90.00
#
_symmetry.space_group_name_H-M   'P 1'
#
loop_
_entity.id
_entity.type
_entity.pdbx_description
1 polymer ?
#
loop_
_entity_poly.entity_id
_entity_poly.type
_entity_poly.pdbx_seq_one_letter_code
_entity_poly.pdbx_strand_id
1 'polypeptide(L)'
;AASDVYKRQGLIRACVENATVPCIQTGTGICHVYVDKAADLEMAVDIVENAKTSRPSVCNAEEALLVHRDVAAQFLPMLKARLVDARAAAGITPVELHLDARAAAIIDGVPAAPQDFDTEYLDYKLSVAVVDDVDAAIAHIAKHSTHHSEAIVTADAAAAQRFTTCVDSAAVYVNASTRFTDGGEFGLGCEMGISTQKLHARGPMGLAELCTYKYIVHGNGQVRGGSSAKMSCYTNK
;
A
#
# COMPACT_ATOMS: atom_id res chain seq x y z
N ALA A 1 19.57 -10.58 8.02
CA ALA A 1 18.53 -9.55 7.84
C ALA A 1 17.12 -10.17 7.83
N ALA A 2 16.83 -11.16 6.97
CA ALA A 2 15.51 -11.82 6.92
C ALA A 2 15.11 -12.46 8.26
N SER A 3 16.06 -13.01 9.03
CA SER A 3 15.79 -13.63 10.34
C SER A 3 15.31 -12.64 11.41
N ASP A 4 15.65 -11.35 11.30
CA ASP A 4 15.23 -10.35 12.29
C ASP A 4 13.79 -9.86 12.05
N VAL A 5 13.35 -9.82 10.79
CA VAL A 5 11.96 -9.51 10.45
C VAL A 5 11.03 -10.63 10.94
N TYR A 6 11.38 -11.88 10.70
CA TYR A 6 10.63 -13.03 11.22
C TYR A 6 10.57 -13.06 12.76
N LYS A 7 11.65 -12.71 13.44
CA LYS A 7 11.68 -12.63 14.92
C LYS A 7 10.78 -11.51 15.45
N ARG A 8 10.69 -10.36 14.76
CA ARG A 8 9.77 -9.28 15.14
C ARG A 8 8.31 -9.68 14.96
N GLN A 9 7.94 -10.34 13.87
CA GLN A 9 6.57 -10.82 13.63
C GLN A 9 6.15 -11.87 14.67
N GLY A 10 7.05 -12.77 15.05
CA GLY A 10 6.81 -13.74 16.13
C GLY A 10 6.55 -13.06 17.49
N LEU A 11 7.31 -12.01 17.82
CA LEU A 11 7.11 -11.23 19.03
C LEU A 11 5.79 -10.47 19.02
N ILE A 12 5.46 -9.80 17.90
CA ILE A 12 4.19 -9.10 17.73
C ILE A 12 3.02 -10.07 17.92
N ARG A 13 3.07 -11.25 17.28
CA ARG A 13 2.05 -12.28 17.43
C ARG A 13 1.91 -12.73 18.87
N ALA A 14 3.01 -13.04 19.54
CA ALA A 14 3.01 -13.44 20.94
C ALA A 14 2.43 -12.34 21.85
N CYS A 15 2.73 -11.07 21.59
CA CYS A 15 2.14 -9.96 22.33
C CYS A 15 0.62 -9.89 22.12
N VAL A 16 0.15 -9.98 20.88
CA VAL A 16 -1.29 -9.91 20.55
C VAL A 16 -2.07 -11.09 21.14
N GLU A 17 -1.51 -12.31 21.04
CA GLU A 17 -2.16 -13.54 21.54
C GLU A 17 -2.24 -13.61 23.07
N ASN A 18 -1.30 -12.98 23.77
CA ASN A 18 -1.22 -13.03 25.23
C ASN A 18 -1.65 -11.73 25.93
N ALA A 19 -1.95 -10.68 25.18
CA ALA A 19 -2.37 -9.41 25.76
C ALA A 19 -3.77 -9.51 26.38
N THR A 20 -3.93 -8.89 27.54
CA THR A 20 -5.24 -8.72 28.21
C THR A 20 -5.94 -7.41 27.84
N VAL A 21 -5.29 -6.58 27.03
CA VAL A 21 -5.81 -5.31 26.49
C VAL A 21 -5.66 -5.32 24.96
N PRO A 22 -6.50 -4.56 24.23
CA PRO A 22 -6.35 -4.42 22.79
C PRO A 22 -4.97 -3.87 22.40
N CYS A 23 -4.31 -4.53 21.47
CA CYS A 23 -2.99 -4.13 20.95
C CYS A 23 -3.13 -3.54 19.56
N ILE A 24 -2.57 -2.35 19.35
CA ILE A 24 -2.35 -1.81 18.00
C ILE A 24 -0.95 -2.27 17.57
N GLN A 25 -0.88 -2.87 16.39
CA GLN A 25 0.37 -3.43 15.87
C GLN A 25 0.66 -2.95 14.45
N THR A 26 1.92 -3.00 14.09
CA THR A 26 2.39 -2.90 12.70
C THR A 26 2.54 -4.31 12.13
N GLY A 27 2.18 -4.48 10.84
CA GLY A 27 2.25 -5.76 10.16
C GLY A 27 3.27 -5.79 9.02
N THR A 28 3.27 -6.89 8.26
CA THR A 28 3.96 -7.01 6.97
C THR A 28 3.27 -6.17 5.92
N GLY A 29 4.02 -5.73 4.90
CA GLY A 29 3.50 -4.94 3.79
C GLY A 29 3.63 -5.67 2.46
N ILE A 30 2.57 -6.35 1.99
CA ILE A 30 2.48 -6.85 0.62
C ILE A 30 1.67 -5.83 -0.18
N CYS A 31 2.37 -4.76 -0.61
CA CYS A 31 1.75 -3.65 -1.32
C CYS A 31 1.64 -3.95 -2.82
N HIS A 32 0.53 -3.53 -3.43
CA HIS A 32 0.27 -3.73 -4.84
C HIS A 32 0.23 -2.40 -5.60
N VAL A 33 0.73 -2.43 -6.85
CA VAL A 33 0.42 -1.41 -7.85
C VAL A 33 -0.35 -2.07 -8.98
N TYR A 34 -1.48 -1.48 -9.36
CA TYR A 34 -2.26 -1.90 -10.53
C TYR A 34 -2.13 -0.87 -11.65
N VAL A 35 -1.63 -1.31 -12.80
CA VAL A 35 -1.55 -0.53 -14.03
C VAL A 35 -2.77 -0.82 -14.89
N ASP A 36 -3.69 0.13 -14.95
CA ASP A 36 -4.94 0.03 -15.69
C ASP A 36 -4.74 0.24 -17.19
N LYS A 37 -5.74 -0.17 -18.00
CA LYS A 37 -5.74 0.02 -19.46
C LYS A 37 -5.63 1.48 -19.89
N ALA A 38 -6.08 2.43 -19.07
CA ALA A 38 -6.03 3.86 -19.31
C ALA A 38 -4.82 4.53 -18.61
N ALA A 39 -3.81 3.78 -18.22
CA ALA A 39 -2.61 4.32 -17.59
C ALA A 39 -1.74 5.07 -18.59
N ASP A 40 -1.11 6.15 -18.13
CA ASP A 40 0.12 6.67 -18.72
C ASP A 40 1.25 5.69 -18.36
N LEU A 41 1.81 5.01 -19.37
CA LEU A 41 2.74 3.91 -19.15
C LEU A 41 4.11 4.38 -18.66
N GLU A 42 4.58 5.57 -19.05
CA GLU A 42 5.83 6.13 -18.52
C GLU A 42 5.66 6.50 -17.04
N MET A 43 4.57 7.16 -16.69
CA MET A 43 4.23 7.43 -15.29
C MET A 43 4.14 6.12 -14.49
N ALA A 44 3.55 5.08 -15.06
CA ALA A 44 3.44 3.78 -14.40
C ALA A 44 4.82 3.15 -14.14
N VAL A 45 5.74 3.22 -15.10
CA VAL A 45 7.13 2.74 -14.91
C VAL A 45 7.82 3.51 -13.81
N ASP A 46 7.70 4.84 -13.77
CA ASP A 46 8.33 5.69 -12.74
C ASP A 46 7.76 5.38 -11.34
N ILE A 47 6.44 5.19 -11.22
CA ILE A 47 5.79 4.82 -9.97
C ILE A 47 6.26 3.46 -9.48
N VAL A 48 6.27 2.43 -10.32
CA VAL A 48 6.72 1.07 -9.97
C VAL A 48 8.20 1.05 -9.64
N GLU A 49 9.05 1.73 -10.42
CA GLU A 49 10.48 1.86 -10.09
C GLU A 49 10.68 2.47 -8.70
N ASN A 50 10.03 3.58 -8.41
CA ASN A 50 10.10 4.23 -7.10
C ASN A 50 9.55 3.33 -6.00
N ALA A 51 8.37 2.73 -6.20
CA ALA A 51 7.71 1.88 -5.22
C ALA A 51 8.55 0.65 -4.85
N LYS A 52 9.25 0.04 -5.81
CA LYS A 52 10.06 -1.16 -5.57
C LYS A 52 11.50 -0.86 -5.19
N THR A 53 12.13 0.16 -5.80
CA THR A 53 13.60 0.27 -5.75
C THR A 53 14.14 1.36 -4.87
N SER A 54 13.35 2.35 -4.48
CA SER A 54 13.80 3.44 -3.61
C SER A 54 14.25 2.94 -2.22
N ARG A 55 13.56 1.95 -1.67
CA ARG A 55 13.93 1.23 -0.44
C ARG A 55 13.16 -0.09 -0.36
N PRO A 56 13.68 -1.20 -0.87
CA PRO A 56 12.91 -2.46 -0.98
C PRO A 56 12.61 -3.11 0.38
N SER A 57 13.39 -2.81 1.43
CA SER A 57 13.31 -3.46 2.73
C SER A 57 12.38 -2.75 3.73
N VAL A 58 11.28 -2.16 3.26
CA VAL A 58 10.26 -1.48 4.09
C VAL A 58 8.85 -1.93 3.72
N CYS A 59 7.94 -1.85 4.68
CA CYS A 59 6.59 -2.38 4.56
C CYS A 59 5.69 -1.69 3.51
N ASN A 60 6.01 -0.48 3.07
CA ASN A 60 5.31 0.24 2.00
C ASN A 60 5.96 0.09 0.62
N ALA A 61 7.03 -0.72 0.50
CA ALA A 61 7.57 -1.07 -0.81
C ALA A 61 6.60 -1.99 -1.57
N GLU A 62 6.56 -1.84 -2.89
CA GLU A 62 5.75 -2.70 -3.74
C GLU A 62 6.30 -4.13 -3.74
N GLU A 63 5.43 -5.11 -3.57
CA GLU A 63 5.77 -6.53 -3.64
C GLU A 63 5.04 -7.26 -4.76
N ALA A 64 3.90 -6.72 -5.21
CA ALA A 64 3.12 -7.29 -6.30
C ALA A 64 2.65 -6.21 -7.29
N LEU A 65 2.88 -6.47 -8.56
CA LEU A 65 2.47 -5.64 -9.69
C LEU A 65 1.36 -6.36 -10.47
N LEU A 66 0.25 -5.68 -10.67
CA LEU A 66 -0.86 -6.14 -11.47
C LEU A 66 -0.97 -5.29 -12.74
N VAL A 67 -1.06 -5.91 -13.89
CA VAL A 67 -1.09 -5.19 -15.17
C VAL A 67 -2.33 -5.59 -15.96
N HIS A 68 -3.10 -4.59 -16.42
CA HIS A 68 -4.24 -4.84 -17.28
C HIS A 68 -3.79 -5.51 -18.59
N ARG A 69 -4.49 -6.56 -19.01
CA ARG A 69 -4.14 -7.36 -20.20
C ARG A 69 -3.93 -6.53 -21.48
N ASP A 70 -4.70 -5.46 -21.66
CA ASP A 70 -4.68 -4.67 -22.90
C ASP A 70 -3.41 -3.82 -23.04
N VAL A 71 -2.72 -3.54 -21.93
CA VAL A 71 -1.46 -2.75 -21.91
C VAL A 71 -0.24 -3.61 -21.59
N ALA A 72 -0.42 -4.85 -21.17
CA ALA A 72 0.66 -5.72 -20.71
C ALA A 72 1.74 -5.91 -21.77
N ALA A 73 1.37 -6.13 -23.03
CA ALA A 73 2.33 -6.33 -24.13
C ALA A 73 3.23 -5.10 -24.41
N GLN A 74 2.74 -3.90 -24.07
CA GLN A 74 3.51 -2.66 -24.20
C GLN A 74 4.26 -2.33 -22.91
N PHE A 75 3.61 -2.42 -21.76
CA PHE A 75 4.13 -1.99 -20.47
C PHE A 75 5.24 -2.91 -19.93
N LEU A 76 5.07 -4.22 -19.99
CA LEU A 76 6.02 -5.16 -19.38
C LEU A 76 7.44 -5.07 -19.99
N PRO A 77 7.62 -4.93 -21.32
CA PRO A 77 8.95 -4.68 -21.89
C PRO A 77 9.59 -3.37 -21.41
N MET A 78 8.80 -2.28 -21.26
CA MET A 78 9.29 -1.00 -20.72
C MET A 78 9.76 -1.17 -19.27
N LEU A 79 8.96 -1.86 -18.47
CA LEU A 79 9.28 -2.16 -17.08
C LEU A 79 10.57 -2.97 -16.97
N LYS A 80 10.70 -4.07 -17.73
CA LYS A 80 11.90 -4.90 -17.75
C LYS A 80 13.13 -4.09 -18.14
N ALA A 81 13.04 -3.28 -19.20
CA ALA A 81 14.12 -2.40 -19.62
C ALA A 81 14.60 -1.47 -18.50
N ARG A 82 13.66 -0.91 -17.69
CA ARG A 82 13.97 0.00 -16.58
C ARG A 82 14.49 -0.75 -15.35
N LEU A 83 13.78 -1.76 -14.86
CA LEU A 83 14.06 -2.42 -13.59
C LEU A 83 15.16 -3.49 -13.68
N VAL A 84 15.37 -4.08 -14.85
CA VAL A 84 16.32 -5.17 -15.02
C VAL A 84 17.51 -4.70 -15.86
N ASP A 85 17.28 -4.36 -17.14
CA ASP A 85 18.34 -4.19 -18.11
C ASP A 85 19.19 -2.93 -17.84
N ALA A 86 18.53 -1.78 -17.61
CA ALA A 86 19.21 -0.52 -17.32
C ALA A 86 19.96 -0.59 -15.97
N ARG A 87 19.39 -1.23 -14.96
CA ARG A 87 20.04 -1.41 -13.65
C ARG A 87 21.26 -2.31 -13.76
N ALA A 88 21.17 -3.42 -14.50
CA ALA A 88 22.31 -4.30 -14.78
C ALA A 88 23.44 -3.57 -15.53
N ALA A 89 23.09 -2.79 -16.56
CA ALA A 89 24.05 -1.99 -17.31
C ALA A 89 24.76 -0.92 -16.47
N ALA A 90 24.07 -0.38 -15.46
CA ALA A 90 24.62 0.60 -14.51
C ALA A 90 25.39 -0.06 -13.34
N GLY A 91 25.50 -1.38 -13.28
CA GLY A 91 26.12 -2.10 -12.15
C GLY A 91 25.31 -2.02 -10.84
N ILE A 92 24.02 -1.71 -10.92
CA ILE A 92 23.07 -1.66 -9.80
C ILE A 92 22.32 -2.98 -9.78
N THR A 93 21.96 -3.48 -8.60
CA THR A 93 21.22 -4.74 -8.46
C THR A 93 19.92 -4.69 -9.28
N PRO A 94 19.75 -5.56 -10.28
CA PRO A 94 18.50 -5.68 -11.03
C PRO A 94 17.36 -6.18 -10.12
N VAL A 95 16.12 -5.87 -10.51
CA VAL A 95 14.95 -6.47 -9.86
C VAL A 95 14.68 -7.84 -10.49
N GLU A 96 14.60 -8.86 -9.67
CA GLU A 96 14.16 -10.20 -10.07
C GLU A 96 12.64 -10.20 -10.22
N LEU A 97 12.14 -10.42 -11.44
CA LEU A 97 10.71 -10.44 -11.74
C LEU A 97 10.17 -11.85 -11.67
N HIS A 98 9.21 -12.11 -10.76
CA HIS A 98 8.49 -13.37 -10.62
C HIS A 98 7.17 -13.26 -11.40
N LEU A 99 7.09 -13.94 -12.53
CA LEU A 99 6.06 -13.73 -13.54
C LEU A 99 4.98 -14.81 -13.50
N ASP A 100 3.70 -14.41 -13.52
CA ASP A 100 2.64 -15.34 -13.83
C ASP A 100 2.74 -15.85 -15.28
N ALA A 101 1.96 -16.86 -15.66
CA ALA A 101 2.04 -17.47 -16.99
C ALA A 101 1.77 -16.48 -18.13
N ARG A 102 0.92 -15.46 -17.88
CA ARG A 102 0.57 -14.43 -18.89
C ARG A 102 1.68 -13.41 -19.06
N ALA A 103 2.29 -12.98 -17.98
CA ALA A 103 3.45 -12.06 -18.01
C ALA A 103 4.68 -12.76 -18.60
N ALA A 104 4.92 -14.04 -18.26
CA ALA A 104 6.02 -14.86 -18.80
C ALA A 104 5.89 -15.13 -20.31
N ALA A 105 4.70 -15.01 -20.88
CA ALA A 105 4.51 -15.07 -22.34
C ALA A 105 4.96 -13.79 -23.06
N ILE A 106 5.24 -12.69 -22.32
CA ILE A 106 5.59 -11.38 -22.87
C ILE A 106 7.05 -11.03 -22.62
N ILE A 107 7.55 -11.29 -21.40
CA ILE A 107 8.94 -10.98 -21.00
C ILE A 107 9.59 -12.18 -20.29
N ASP A 108 10.92 -12.21 -20.27
CA ASP A 108 11.67 -13.20 -19.52
C ASP A 108 11.75 -12.84 -18.03
N GLY A 109 11.67 -13.83 -17.17
CA GLY A 109 11.80 -13.72 -15.72
C GLY A 109 11.72 -15.07 -15.03
N VAL A 110 11.60 -15.08 -13.72
CA VAL A 110 11.41 -16.29 -12.91
C VAL A 110 9.93 -16.66 -12.93
N PRO A 111 9.55 -17.93 -13.19
CA PRO A 111 8.16 -18.34 -13.04
C PRO A 111 7.67 -18.12 -11.61
N ALA A 112 6.57 -17.38 -11.44
CA ALA A 112 5.98 -17.15 -10.14
C ALA A 112 5.39 -18.45 -9.55
N ALA A 113 5.73 -18.74 -8.31
CA ALA A 113 5.05 -19.75 -7.51
C ALA A 113 3.81 -19.16 -6.83
N PRO A 114 2.80 -19.98 -6.48
CA PRO A 114 1.57 -19.47 -5.84
C PRO A 114 1.81 -18.61 -4.59
N GLN A 115 2.83 -18.95 -3.79
CA GLN A 115 3.19 -18.22 -2.58
C GLN A 115 3.90 -16.89 -2.81
N ASP A 116 4.36 -16.60 -4.03
CA ASP A 116 5.09 -15.37 -4.32
C ASP A 116 4.20 -14.13 -4.14
N PHE A 117 2.91 -14.25 -4.42
CA PHE A 117 1.93 -13.17 -4.19
C PHE A 117 1.55 -13.00 -2.72
N ASP A 118 1.92 -13.93 -1.84
CA ASP A 118 1.72 -13.89 -0.40
C ASP A 118 3.05 -13.62 0.34
N THR A 119 4.09 -13.17 -0.38
CA THR A 119 5.44 -13.00 0.14
C THR A 119 5.85 -11.52 0.20
N GLU A 120 6.23 -11.05 1.38
CA GLU A 120 6.97 -9.80 1.55
C GLU A 120 8.46 -10.09 1.35
N TYR A 121 8.98 -9.80 0.16
CA TYR A 121 10.37 -10.13 -0.18
C TYR A 121 11.40 -9.29 0.58
N LEU A 122 11.09 -8.02 0.83
CA LEU A 122 12.01 -7.05 1.44
C LEU A 122 13.33 -6.91 0.67
N ASP A 123 13.31 -7.21 -0.62
CA ASP A 123 14.46 -7.28 -1.51
C ASP A 123 14.07 -6.79 -2.91
N TYR A 124 15.04 -6.73 -3.82
CA TYR A 124 14.83 -6.41 -5.23
C TYR A 124 14.17 -7.58 -5.98
N LYS A 125 12.99 -7.95 -5.53
CA LYS A 125 12.12 -8.98 -6.11
C LYS A 125 10.70 -8.44 -6.22
N LEU A 126 10.01 -8.78 -7.31
CA LEU A 126 8.67 -8.26 -7.59
C LEU A 126 7.84 -9.35 -8.27
N SER A 127 6.70 -9.69 -7.68
CA SER A 127 5.71 -10.57 -8.30
C SER A 127 4.88 -9.80 -9.32
N VAL A 128 4.70 -10.35 -10.51
CA VAL A 128 4.00 -9.69 -11.63
C VAL A 128 2.92 -10.60 -12.16
N ALA A 129 1.68 -10.11 -12.20
CA ALA A 129 0.56 -10.80 -12.81
C ALA A 129 -0.20 -9.93 -13.81
N VAL A 130 -0.72 -10.56 -14.87
CA VAL A 130 -1.61 -9.92 -15.83
C VAL A 130 -3.05 -10.24 -15.48
N VAL A 131 -3.86 -9.20 -15.29
CA VAL A 131 -5.27 -9.30 -14.90
C VAL A 131 -6.20 -8.80 -16.01
N ASP A 132 -7.46 -9.23 -16.00
CA ASP A 132 -8.40 -8.91 -17.07
C ASP A 132 -8.94 -7.49 -17.00
N ASP A 133 -9.14 -6.97 -15.79
CA ASP A 133 -9.75 -5.66 -15.55
C ASP A 133 -9.50 -5.20 -14.09
N VAL A 134 -10.05 -4.04 -13.74
CA VAL A 134 -9.95 -3.47 -12.40
C VAL A 134 -10.62 -4.35 -11.34
N ASP A 135 -11.69 -5.07 -11.65
CA ASP A 135 -12.37 -5.95 -10.69
C ASP A 135 -11.52 -7.19 -10.40
N ALA A 136 -10.84 -7.74 -11.40
CA ALA A 136 -9.87 -8.82 -11.21
C ALA A 136 -8.67 -8.36 -10.36
N ALA A 137 -8.18 -7.13 -10.56
CA ALA A 137 -7.14 -6.55 -9.71
C ALA A 137 -7.61 -6.39 -8.26
N ILE A 138 -8.81 -5.85 -8.03
CA ILE A 138 -9.42 -5.73 -6.70
C ILE A 138 -9.56 -7.09 -6.03
N ALA A 139 -10.02 -8.11 -6.76
CA ALA A 139 -10.15 -9.47 -6.23
C ALA A 139 -8.79 -10.10 -5.86
N HIS A 140 -7.76 -9.85 -6.66
CA HIS A 140 -6.39 -10.28 -6.37
C HIS A 140 -5.88 -9.61 -5.09
N ILE A 141 -6.00 -8.29 -4.99
CA ILE A 141 -5.59 -7.50 -3.82
C ILE A 141 -6.34 -7.98 -2.56
N ALA A 142 -7.65 -8.20 -2.64
CA ALA A 142 -8.44 -8.68 -1.51
C ALA A 142 -7.96 -10.04 -0.98
N LYS A 143 -7.37 -10.87 -1.85
CA LYS A 143 -6.86 -12.20 -1.49
C LYS A 143 -5.44 -12.18 -0.93
N HIS A 144 -4.55 -11.37 -1.49
CA HIS A 144 -3.10 -11.45 -1.28
C HIS A 144 -2.52 -10.28 -0.48
N SER A 145 -3.22 -9.13 -0.43
CA SER A 145 -2.73 -7.96 0.29
C SER A 145 -2.77 -8.13 1.81
N THR A 146 -1.82 -7.50 2.48
CA THR A 146 -1.84 -7.29 3.93
C THR A 146 -2.63 -6.04 4.34
N HIS A 147 -3.34 -5.40 3.41
CA HIS A 147 -4.13 -4.17 3.61
C HIS A 147 -3.29 -2.96 4.04
N HIS A 148 -2.05 -2.88 3.55
CA HIS A 148 -1.13 -1.81 3.89
C HIS A 148 -1.28 -0.62 2.95
N SER A 149 -0.79 -0.72 1.71
CA SER A 149 -0.76 0.38 0.74
C SER A 149 -0.95 -0.16 -0.67
N GLU A 150 -1.96 0.35 -1.37
CA GLU A 150 -2.29 -0.10 -2.73
C GLU A 150 -2.42 1.10 -3.66
N ALA A 151 -1.99 0.95 -4.89
CA ALA A 151 -2.06 2.02 -5.89
C ALA A 151 -2.72 1.55 -7.19
N ILE A 152 -3.43 2.44 -7.84
CA ILE A 152 -3.85 2.30 -9.24
C ILE A 152 -3.19 3.41 -10.06
N VAL A 153 -2.70 3.07 -11.24
CA VAL A 153 -2.26 4.05 -12.24
C VAL A 153 -3.26 4.06 -13.38
N THR A 154 -3.98 5.17 -13.56
CA THR A 154 -5.03 5.29 -14.55
C THR A 154 -5.39 6.76 -14.83
N ALA A 155 -5.83 7.06 -16.04
CA ALA A 155 -6.51 8.30 -16.41
C ALA A 155 -8.04 8.16 -16.38
N ASP A 156 -8.58 6.95 -16.18
CA ASP A 156 -10.02 6.70 -16.09
C ASP A 156 -10.53 6.97 -14.66
N ALA A 157 -11.28 8.05 -14.50
CA ALA A 157 -11.86 8.44 -13.21
C ALA A 157 -12.82 7.38 -12.63
N ALA A 158 -13.52 6.64 -13.49
CA ALA A 158 -14.45 5.60 -13.04
C ALA A 158 -13.68 4.38 -12.49
N ALA A 159 -12.59 3.96 -13.16
CA ALA A 159 -11.70 2.92 -12.67
C ALA A 159 -11.02 3.34 -11.34
N ALA A 160 -10.52 4.58 -11.25
CA ALA A 160 -9.96 5.14 -10.02
C ALA A 160 -10.97 5.13 -8.86
N GLN A 161 -12.20 5.59 -9.10
CA GLN A 161 -13.26 5.60 -8.10
C GLN A 161 -13.64 4.17 -7.68
N ARG A 162 -13.75 3.23 -8.62
CA ARG A 162 -14.04 1.82 -8.34
C ARG A 162 -12.96 1.21 -7.45
N PHE A 163 -11.70 1.40 -7.82
CA PHE A 163 -10.55 0.89 -7.09
C PHE A 163 -10.51 1.46 -5.66
N THR A 164 -10.54 2.79 -5.50
CA THR A 164 -10.45 3.45 -4.20
C THR A 164 -11.63 3.15 -3.27
N THR A 165 -12.80 2.83 -3.82
CA THR A 165 -13.98 2.44 -3.04
C THR A 165 -13.90 0.99 -2.55
N CYS A 166 -13.37 0.09 -3.38
CA CYS A 166 -13.44 -1.36 -3.12
C CYS A 166 -12.18 -1.93 -2.49
N VAL A 167 -11.01 -1.31 -2.68
CA VAL A 167 -9.77 -1.74 -2.02
C VAL A 167 -9.77 -1.25 -0.58
N ASP A 168 -9.75 -2.20 0.36
CA ASP A 168 -9.82 -1.93 1.79
C ASP A 168 -8.43 -2.01 2.44
N SER A 169 -7.54 -1.08 2.06
CA SER A 169 -6.21 -0.94 2.63
C SER A 169 -6.06 0.35 3.44
N ALA A 170 -5.03 0.42 4.28
CA ALA A 170 -4.78 1.57 5.15
C ALA A 170 -4.49 2.86 4.36
N ALA A 171 -3.84 2.72 3.19
CA ALA A 171 -3.64 3.80 2.24
C ALA A 171 -3.95 3.31 0.82
N VAL A 172 -4.73 4.08 0.06
CA VAL A 172 -5.08 3.76 -1.33
C VAL A 172 -4.79 4.97 -2.19
N TYR A 173 -3.99 4.76 -3.24
CA TYR A 173 -3.43 5.81 -4.08
C TYR A 173 -3.99 5.76 -5.50
N VAL A 174 -4.11 6.92 -6.10
CA VAL A 174 -4.32 7.09 -7.54
C VAL A 174 -3.13 7.87 -8.09
N ASN A 175 -2.41 7.28 -9.04
CA ASN A 175 -1.26 7.89 -9.73
C ASN A 175 -0.14 8.35 -8.78
N ALA A 176 0.14 7.59 -7.73
CA ALA A 176 1.23 7.87 -6.81
C ALA A 176 1.85 6.57 -6.29
N SER A 177 3.12 6.65 -5.87
CA SER A 177 3.86 5.53 -5.28
C SER A 177 3.35 5.17 -3.89
N THR A 178 3.31 3.88 -3.56
CA THR A 178 3.00 3.38 -2.22
C THR A 178 3.99 3.85 -1.16
N ARG A 179 5.17 4.32 -1.58
CA ARG A 179 6.22 4.87 -0.71
C ARG A 179 5.79 6.13 0.04
N PHE A 180 4.73 6.80 -0.38
CA PHE A 180 4.17 7.94 0.35
C PHE A 180 3.42 7.57 1.64
N THR A 181 3.21 6.29 1.95
CA THR A 181 2.64 5.87 3.23
C THR A 181 3.69 6.03 4.35
N ASP A 182 3.83 7.25 4.81
CA ASP A 182 4.84 7.68 5.78
C ASP A 182 4.30 8.83 6.62
N GLY A 183 4.57 8.83 7.92
CA GLY A 183 4.06 9.86 8.83
C GLY A 183 4.61 11.25 8.54
N GLY A 184 5.83 11.37 8.01
CA GLY A 184 6.42 12.63 7.56
C GLY A 184 5.71 13.15 6.32
N GLU A 185 5.52 12.30 5.31
CA GLU A 185 4.84 12.64 4.06
C GLU A 185 3.35 13.01 4.29
N PHE A 186 2.69 12.37 5.27
CA PHE A 186 1.31 12.68 5.66
C PHE A 186 1.19 13.90 6.59
N GLY A 187 2.31 14.53 6.95
CA GLY A 187 2.32 15.73 7.79
C GLY A 187 2.00 15.45 9.27
N LEU A 188 2.19 14.23 9.75
CA LEU A 188 1.95 13.85 11.15
C LEU A 188 3.13 14.21 12.07
N GLY A 189 4.24 14.70 11.50
CA GLY A 189 5.44 15.15 12.22
C GLY A 189 6.34 14.03 12.73
N CYS A 190 5.80 12.83 12.91
CA CYS A 190 6.55 11.63 13.30
C CYS A 190 5.80 10.37 12.88
N GLU A 191 6.47 9.22 12.95
CA GLU A 191 5.85 7.92 12.74
C GLU A 191 6.39 6.92 13.75
N MET A 192 5.50 6.23 14.44
CA MET A 192 5.83 5.06 15.26
C MET A 192 5.75 3.75 14.46
N GLY A 193 5.02 3.77 13.37
CA GLY A 193 4.77 2.66 12.49
C GLY A 193 3.44 2.79 11.77
N ILE A 194 3.12 1.82 10.93
CA ILE A 194 1.92 1.83 10.09
C ILE A 194 1.04 0.66 10.51
N SER A 195 -0.18 0.96 10.95
CA SER A 195 -1.17 -0.06 11.33
C SER A 195 -2.10 -0.39 10.17
N THR A 196 -2.31 -1.66 9.90
CA THR A 196 -3.31 -2.16 8.95
C THR A 196 -4.62 -2.54 9.61
N GLN A 197 -4.67 -2.46 10.95
CA GLN A 197 -5.83 -2.83 11.75
C GLN A 197 -6.96 -1.78 11.64
N LYS A 198 -8.18 -2.20 11.99
CA LYS A 198 -9.39 -1.35 12.07
C LYS A 198 -9.85 -1.17 13.50
N LEU A 199 -8.95 -1.33 14.47
CA LEU A 199 -9.31 -1.28 15.89
C LEU A 199 -9.39 0.16 16.41
N HIS A 200 -8.37 0.98 16.15
CA HIS A 200 -8.25 2.39 16.56
C HIS A 200 -7.52 3.19 15.49
N ALA A 201 -6.17 3.22 15.54
CA ALA A 201 -5.37 3.84 14.51
C ALA A 201 -5.23 2.92 13.28
N ARG A 202 -5.30 3.50 12.09
CA ARG A 202 -5.08 2.83 10.80
C ARG A 202 -4.22 3.70 9.91
N GLY A 203 -3.24 3.11 9.22
CA GLY A 203 -2.23 3.84 8.48
C GLY A 203 -1.07 4.29 9.36
N PRO A 204 -0.30 5.32 8.94
CA PRO A 204 0.78 5.89 9.74
C PRO A 204 0.26 6.42 11.10
N MET A 205 0.97 6.05 12.17
CA MET A 205 0.64 6.45 13.53
C MET A 205 1.65 7.49 14.02
N GLY A 206 1.16 8.70 14.23
CA GLY A 206 1.94 9.81 14.80
C GLY A 206 1.63 10.06 16.27
N LEU A 207 1.90 11.27 16.73
CA LEU A 207 1.66 11.66 18.12
C LEU A 207 0.17 11.66 18.49
N ALA A 208 -0.70 12.02 17.55
CA ALA A 208 -2.13 12.13 17.78
C ALA A 208 -2.76 10.78 18.19
N GLU A 209 -2.28 9.67 17.60
CA GLU A 209 -2.78 8.31 17.87
C GLU A 209 -2.40 7.81 19.27
N LEU A 210 -1.44 8.44 19.94
CA LEU A 210 -1.06 8.17 21.33
C LEU A 210 -1.89 8.97 22.34
N CYS A 211 -2.68 9.92 21.87
CA CYS A 211 -3.41 10.84 22.69
C CYS A 211 -4.91 10.52 22.69
N THR A 212 -5.60 10.99 23.72
CA THR A 212 -7.05 11.09 23.72
C THR A 212 -7.45 12.56 23.86
N TYR A 213 -8.69 12.88 23.62
CA TYR A 213 -9.20 14.24 23.68
C TYR A 213 -10.34 14.35 24.69
N LYS A 214 -10.59 15.58 25.15
CA LYS A 214 -11.79 15.95 25.92
C LYS A 214 -12.49 17.10 25.23
N TYR A 215 -13.81 17.12 25.37
CA TYR A 215 -14.58 18.27 24.91
C TYR A 215 -14.61 19.34 26.04
N ILE A 216 -14.32 20.58 25.68
CA ILE A 216 -14.49 21.74 26.55
C ILE A 216 -15.67 22.54 25.98
N VAL A 217 -16.72 22.64 26.73
CA VAL A 217 -17.97 23.29 26.31
C VAL A 217 -18.20 24.52 27.18
N HIS A 218 -18.21 25.68 26.54
CA HIS A 218 -18.55 26.95 27.19
C HIS A 218 -20.01 27.29 26.86
N GLY A 219 -20.85 27.31 27.87
CA GLY A 219 -22.25 27.66 27.73
C GLY A 219 -22.58 29.00 28.42
N ASN A 220 -23.74 29.55 28.11
CA ASN A 220 -24.33 30.73 28.75
C ASN A 220 -25.80 30.45 29.10
N GLY A 221 -26.03 29.37 29.89
CA GLY A 221 -27.38 28.98 30.34
C GLY A 221 -28.22 28.17 29.35
N GLN A 222 -27.64 27.63 28.27
CA GLN A 222 -28.35 26.77 27.33
C GLN A 222 -28.84 25.49 28.03
N VAL A 223 -30.08 25.09 27.74
CA VAL A 223 -30.67 23.85 28.23
C VAL A 223 -31.10 22.98 27.03
N ARG A 224 -31.01 21.67 27.20
CA ARG A 224 -31.50 20.72 26.19
C ARG A 224 -33.00 20.80 26.08
N GLY A 225 -33.54 20.98 24.88
CA GLY A 225 -34.99 21.13 24.61
C GLY A 225 -35.52 22.56 24.73
N GLY A 226 -34.69 23.56 25.07
CA GLY A 226 -35.05 24.97 25.02
C GLY A 226 -35.02 25.52 23.59
N SER A 227 -35.71 26.65 23.36
CA SER A 227 -35.79 27.33 22.08
C SER A 227 -34.51 28.12 21.70
N SER A 228 -33.46 28.00 22.46
CA SER A 228 -32.19 28.75 22.25
C SER A 228 -31.30 28.12 21.20
N ALA A 229 -30.55 28.97 20.49
CA ALA A 229 -29.68 28.68 19.36
C ALA A 229 -28.79 27.44 19.55
N LYS A 230 -28.55 26.74 18.45
CA LYS A 230 -27.59 25.62 18.40
C LYS A 230 -26.24 26.05 18.98
N MET A 231 -25.76 25.28 19.94
CA MET A 231 -24.44 25.45 20.52
C MET A 231 -23.38 25.28 19.42
N SER A 232 -22.53 26.28 19.22
CA SER A 232 -21.40 26.15 18.32
C SER A 232 -20.28 25.38 19.02
N CYS A 233 -19.91 24.21 18.48
CA CYS A 233 -18.71 23.50 18.90
C CYS A 233 -17.54 23.98 18.03
N TYR A 234 -16.54 24.58 18.65
CA TYR A 234 -15.26 24.83 17.99
C TYR A 234 -14.36 23.62 18.20
N THR A 235 -13.97 22.96 17.12
CA THR A 235 -12.85 22.04 17.12
C THR A 235 -11.62 22.86 16.77
N ASN A 236 -10.72 23.10 17.72
CA ASN A 236 -9.36 23.53 17.37
C ASN A 236 -8.67 22.35 16.67
N LYS A 237 -8.41 22.52 15.37
CA LYS A 237 -7.47 21.69 14.64
C LYS A 237 -6.05 22.11 14.96
#